data_28949a38ce71fd78cb6ef6304a894380
#
_entry.id   28949a38ce71fd78cb6ef6304a894380
#
_cell.length_a   1.000
_cell.length_b   1.000
_cell.length_c   1.000
_cell.angle_alpha   90.00
_cell.angle_beta   90.00
_cell.angle_gamma   90.00
#
_symmetry.space_group_name_H-M   'P 1'
#
loop_
_entity.id
_entity.type
_entity.pdbx_description
1 polymer ?
#
loop_
_entity_poly.entity_id
_entity_poly.type
_entity_poly.pdbx_seq_one_letter_code
_entity_poly.pdbx_strand_id
1 'polypeptide(L)'
;SNDLAFIIPRVFALTYTAYDIAGWAEDLWNSLDTNTRARVYQRFQRESNYYRRMSELEIHQSGIAQDEAAAPQEPSYLPDSFFDRPFSTEFFPPFPWSPERRAVLRAELDAYYARLYGLDRDELRYILDPKEVMGKDYPSETFRVLKNNELKAYGEYRTQRLVLAAWDALEKGELT
;
A
#
# COMPACT_ATOMS: atom_id res chain seq x y z
N SER A 1 10.26 15.65 -6.14
CA SER A 1 9.66 14.98 -7.32
C SER A 1 8.34 14.35 -6.91
N ASN A 2 7.31 14.42 -7.74
CA ASN A 2 6.01 13.79 -7.47
C ASN A 2 6.15 12.27 -7.25
N ASP A 3 7.15 11.65 -7.87
CA ASP A 3 7.40 10.21 -7.76
C ASP A 3 7.76 9.81 -6.33
N LEU A 4 8.64 10.57 -5.67
CA LEU A 4 9.00 10.31 -4.28
C LEU A 4 7.78 10.46 -3.35
N ALA A 5 6.90 11.41 -3.63
CA ALA A 5 5.68 11.62 -2.88
C ALA A 5 4.69 10.44 -2.98
N PHE A 6 4.73 9.70 -4.08
CA PHE A 6 3.96 8.46 -4.25
C PHE A 6 4.67 7.25 -3.62
N ILE A 7 5.97 7.09 -3.89
CA ILE A 7 6.76 5.91 -3.52
C ILE A 7 7.03 5.85 -2.01
N ILE A 8 7.53 6.94 -1.42
CA ILE A 8 8.04 6.95 -0.04
C ILE A 8 6.99 6.54 1.00
N PRO A 9 5.73 7.06 0.99
CA PRO A 9 4.73 6.64 1.97
C PRO A 9 4.41 5.14 1.91
N ARG A 10 4.47 4.54 0.73
CA ARG A 10 4.22 3.09 0.53
C ARG A 10 5.38 2.25 1.01
N VAL A 11 6.60 2.66 0.69
CA VAL A 11 7.82 2.01 1.20
C VAL A 11 7.87 2.09 2.72
N PHE A 12 7.53 3.24 3.30
CA PHE A 12 7.46 3.41 4.74
C PHE A 12 6.47 2.41 5.37
N ALA A 13 5.24 2.34 4.83
CA ALA A 13 4.20 1.42 5.30
C ALA A 13 4.57 -0.07 5.11
N LEU A 14 5.36 -0.40 4.11
CA LEU A 14 5.84 -1.77 3.86
C LEU A 14 7.03 -2.16 4.74
N THR A 15 7.84 -1.21 5.19
CA THR A 15 9.11 -1.46 5.86
C THR A 15 9.02 -1.24 7.36
N TYR A 16 8.48 -0.08 7.79
CA TYR A 16 8.40 0.27 9.21
C TYR A 16 7.22 -0.45 9.89
N THR A 17 7.41 -1.72 10.22
CA THR A 17 6.37 -2.57 10.82
C THR A 17 6.75 -3.13 12.20
N ALA A 18 7.91 -2.74 12.73
CA ALA A 18 8.40 -3.14 14.05
C ALA A 18 9.28 -2.05 14.68
N TYR A 19 9.35 -2.00 16.00
CA TYR A 19 10.12 -0.99 16.74
C TYR A 19 11.64 -1.14 16.60
N ASP A 20 12.13 -2.34 16.33
CA ASP A 20 13.55 -2.63 16.14
C ASP A 20 14.15 -1.96 14.89
N ILE A 21 13.31 -1.55 13.94
CA ILE A 21 13.70 -0.77 12.76
C ILE A 21 13.35 0.72 12.86
N ALA A 22 13.07 1.22 14.07
CA ALA A 22 12.75 2.63 14.28
C ALA A 22 13.91 3.57 13.87
N GLY A 23 15.16 3.16 14.05
CA GLY A 23 16.33 3.93 13.61
C GLY A 23 16.34 4.17 12.09
N TRP A 24 15.98 3.16 11.29
CA TRP A 24 15.81 3.34 9.85
C TRP A 24 14.66 4.33 9.53
N ALA A 25 13.56 4.23 10.25
CA ALA A 25 12.41 5.13 10.05
C ALA A 25 12.78 6.57 10.40
N GLU A 26 13.55 6.78 11.47
CA GLU A 26 14.07 8.09 11.88
C GLU A 26 15.02 8.67 10.82
N ASP A 27 15.99 7.89 10.34
CA ASP A 27 16.95 8.34 9.32
C ASP A 27 16.21 8.74 8.04
N LEU A 28 15.26 7.92 7.59
CA LEU A 28 14.46 8.24 6.42
C LEU A 28 13.61 9.50 6.66
N TRP A 29 12.88 9.59 7.78
CA TRP A 29 12.07 10.75 8.14
C TRP A 29 12.89 12.04 8.12
N ASN A 30 14.08 12.03 8.72
CA ASN A 30 14.96 13.20 8.79
C ASN A 30 15.50 13.61 7.42
N SER A 31 15.58 12.71 6.45
CA SER A 31 15.99 13.01 5.08
C SER A 31 14.87 13.60 4.20
N LEU A 32 13.61 13.56 4.65
CA LEU A 32 12.46 14.01 3.87
C LEU A 32 12.18 15.51 4.07
N ASP A 33 11.67 16.15 3.02
CA ASP A 33 11.06 17.47 3.11
C ASP A 33 9.69 17.41 3.84
N THR A 34 9.25 18.56 4.35
CA THR A 34 8.01 18.71 5.13
C THR A 34 6.78 18.18 4.38
N ASN A 35 6.67 18.41 3.07
CA ASN A 35 5.54 17.94 2.27
C ASN A 35 5.52 16.41 2.16
N THR A 36 6.68 15.79 1.95
CA THR A 36 6.79 14.31 1.91
C THR A 36 6.52 13.70 3.28
N ARG A 37 6.98 14.30 4.38
CA ARG A 37 6.63 13.90 5.76
C ARG A 37 5.12 13.94 5.98
N ALA A 38 4.45 15.00 5.54
CA ALA A 38 2.99 15.11 5.63
C ALA A 38 2.28 13.97 4.91
N ARG A 39 2.73 13.59 3.71
CA ARG A 39 2.17 12.45 2.95
C ARG A 39 2.41 11.11 3.63
N VAL A 40 3.59 10.87 4.20
CA VAL A 40 3.90 9.67 5.00
C VAL A 40 2.95 9.58 6.20
N TYR A 41 2.74 10.69 6.91
CA TYR A 41 1.86 10.73 8.06
C TYR A 41 0.38 10.54 7.69
N GLN A 42 -0.09 11.15 6.61
CA GLN A 42 -1.44 10.92 6.08
C GLN A 42 -1.65 9.45 5.71
N ARG A 43 -0.63 8.81 5.12
CA ARG A 43 -0.68 7.38 4.84
C ARG A 43 -0.80 6.57 6.12
N PHE A 44 0.02 6.89 7.14
CA PHE A 44 -0.07 6.26 8.46
C PHE A 44 -1.47 6.38 9.08
N GLN A 45 -2.08 7.56 9.02
CA GLN A 45 -3.44 7.76 9.51
C GLN A 45 -4.47 6.92 8.76
N ARG A 46 -4.38 6.84 7.42
CA ARG A 46 -5.26 6.00 6.60
C ARG A 46 -5.12 4.52 6.95
N GLU A 47 -3.89 4.02 7.08
CA GLU A 47 -3.64 2.63 7.46
C GLU A 47 -4.15 2.34 8.89
N SER A 48 -3.88 3.19 9.85
CA SER A 48 -4.35 3.04 11.24
C SER A 48 -5.89 3.04 11.31
N ASN A 49 -6.56 3.92 10.57
CA ASN A 49 -8.02 3.94 10.49
C ASN A 49 -8.59 2.70 9.81
N TYR A 50 -7.93 2.18 8.78
CA TYR A 50 -8.31 0.92 8.15
C TYR A 50 -8.31 -0.24 9.15
N TYR A 51 -7.24 -0.42 9.91
CA TYR A 51 -7.13 -1.50 10.90
C TYR A 51 -8.14 -1.35 12.02
N ARG A 52 -8.38 -0.13 12.50
CA ARG A 52 -9.40 0.11 13.51
C ARG A 52 -10.78 -0.35 13.01
N ARG A 53 -11.16 0.01 11.78
CA ARG A 53 -12.44 -0.41 11.18
C ARG A 53 -12.54 -1.93 11.01
N MET A 54 -11.45 -2.59 10.59
CA MET A 54 -11.44 -4.04 10.45
C MET A 54 -11.62 -4.73 11.81
N SER A 55 -10.92 -4.27 12.84
CA SER A 55 -11.11 -4.79 14.21
C SER A 55 -12.52 -4.57 14.74
N GLU A 56 -13.13 -3.41 14.47
CA GLU A 56 -14.51 -3.13 14.83
C GLU A 56 -15.50 -4.07 14.13
N LEU A 57 -15.29 -4.37 12.84
CA LEU A 57 -16.10 -5.33 12.09
C LEU A 57 -15.96 -6.75 12.61
N GLU A 58 -14.76 -7.19 12.98
CA GLU A 58 -14.52 -8.51 13.59
C GLU A 58 -15.19 -8.63 14.97
N ILE A 59 -15.14 -7.57 15.78
CA ILE A 59 -15.83 -7.50 17.07
C ILE A 59 -17.35 -7.59 16.88
N HIS A 60 -17.91 -6.91 15.90
CA HIS A 60 -19.34 -6.96 15.59
C HIS A 60 -19.81 -8.35 15.17
N GLN A 61 -19.01 -9.06 14.37
CA GLN A 61 -19.30 -10.44 13.98
C GLN A 61 -19.20 -11.42 15.15
N SER A 62 -18.40 -11.10 16.16
CA SER A 62 -18.26 -11.93 17.39
C SER A 62 -19.34 -11.70 18.45
N GLY A 63 -20.27 -10.77 18.25
CA GLY A 63 -21.42 -10.53 19.14
C GLY A 63 -21.09 -9.82 20.46
N ILE A 64 -19.92 -9.19 20.58
CA ILE A 64 -19.55 -8.39 21.76
C ILE A 64 -20.13 -6.99 21.61
N ALA A 65 -20.89 -6.53 22.63
CA ALA A 65 -21.66 -5.29 22.63
C ALA A 65 -20.81 -4.03 22.38
N GLN A 66 -21.45 -3.08 21.68
CA GLN A 66 -20.89 -1.81 21.24
C GLN A 66 -20.81 -0.80 22.39
N ASP A 67 -19.63 -0.20 22.58
CA ASP A 67 -19.56 1.20 22.98
C ASP A 67 -19.52 2.05 21.70
N GLU A 68 -20.22 3.19 21.68
CA GLU A 68 -20.46 4.03 20.52
C GLU A 68 -19.18 4.29 19.72
N ALA A 69 -19.13 3.69 18.52
CA ALA A 69 -18.04 3.94 17.57
C ALA A 69 -18.09 5.41 17.13
N ALA A 70 -17.10 6.19 17.56
CA ALA A 70 -16.92 7.55 17.10
C ALA A 70 -16.81 7.55 15.54
N ALA A 71 -17.60 8.42 14.91
CA ALA A 71 -17.56 8.63 13.46
C ALA A 71 -16.12 8.83 12.97
N PRO A 72 -15.77 8.36 11.76
CA PRO A 72 -14.43 8.55 11.22
C PRO A 72 -14.12 10.05 11.19
N GLN A 73 -13.18 10.46 12.05
CA GLN A 73 -12.67 11.83 11.96
C GLN A 73 -11.93 11.94 10.63
N GLU A 74 -12.33 12.92 9.81
CA GLU A 74 -11.53 13.36 8.69
C GLU A 74 -10.11 13.66 9.16
N PRO A 75 -9.05 13.37 8.38
CA PRO A 75 -7.70 13.68 8.79
C PRO A 75 -7.63 15.16 9.14
N SER A 76 -7.43 15.47 10.43
CA SER A 76 -7.31 16.84 10.89
C SER A 76 -6.15 17.47 10.15
N TYR A 77 -6.38 18.62 9.52
CA TYR A 77 -5.32 19.41 8.91
C TYR A 77 -4.31 19.77 10.00
N LEU A 78 -3.13 19.19 9.91
CA LEU A 78 -2.02 19.50 10.80
C LEU A 78 -1.17 20.59 10.15
N PRO A 79 -0.75 21.62 10.90
CA PRO A 79 0.11 22.68 10.36
C PRO A 79 1.48 22.10 9.97
N ASP A 80 2.14 22.72 8.99
CA ASP A 80 3.47 22.29 8.50
C ASP A 80 4.49 22.15 9.63
N SER A 81 4.44 23.04 10.65
CA SER A 81 5.28 22.97 11.85
C SER A 81 5.15 21.67 12.64
N PHE A 82 4.06 20.93 12.48
CA PHE A 82 3.91 19.60 13.07
C PHE A 82 4.90 18.59 12.48
N PHE A 83 5.20 18.73 11.19
CA PHE A 83 6.08 17.81 10.45
C PHE A 83 7.55 18.20 10.55
N ASP A 84 7.88 19.39 11.11
CA ASP A 84 9.25 19.84 11.36
C ASP A 84 9.85 19.24 12.64
N ARG A 85 9.03 18.59 13.47
CA ARG A 85 9.49 17.95 14.70
C ARG A 85 10.35 16.72 14.43
N PRO A 86 11.27 16.38 15.36
CA PRO A 86 12.03 15.14 15.30
C PRO A 86 11.11 13.90 15.24
N PHE A 87 11.59 12.85 14.61
CA PHE A 87 10.92 11.55 14.62
C PHE A 87 10.76 11.04 16.06
N SER A 88 9.63 10.43 16.36
CA SER A 88 9.37 9.75 17.63
C SER A 88 8.41 8.59 17.41
N THR A 89 8.75 7.42 17.94
CA THR A 89 7.89 6.23 17.91
C THR A 89 6.60 6.40 18.71
N GLU A 90 6.53 7.38 19.59
CA GLU A 90 5.35 7.69 20.38
C GLU A 90 4.25 8.32 19.51
N PHE A 91 4.60 9.27 18.63
CA PHE A 91 3.61 9.89 17.74
C PHE A 91 3.50 9.17 16.38
N PHE A 92 4.49 8.39 16.00
CA PHE A 92 4.56 7.65 14.75
C PHE A 92 5.02 6.21 15.01
N PRO A 93 4.14 5.37 15.61
CA PRO A 93 4.45 3.97 15.87
C PRO A 93 4.53 3.16 14.56
N PRO A 94 5.10 1.93 14.61
CA PRO A 94 5.16 1.06 13.45
C PRO A 94 3.80 0.81 12.81
N PHE A 95 3.79 0.67 11.50
CA PHE A 95 2.59 0.28 10.75
C PHE A 95 2.16 -1.14 11.13
N PRO A 96 0.85 -1.40 11.29
CA PRO A 96 0.34 -2.74 11.51
C PRO A 96 0.70 -3.68 10.35
N TRP A 97 1.06 -4.91 10.67
CA TRP A 97 1.33 -5.93 9.66
C TRP A 97 0.04 -6.59 9.18
N SER A 98 -0.30 -6.46 7.89
CA SER A 98 -1.39 -7.19 7.25
C SER A 98 -0.94 -7.70 5.88
N PRO A 99 -0.99 -9.01 5.63
CA PRO A 99 -0.66 -9.59 4.33
C PRO A 99 -1.50 -9.02 3.18
N GLU A 100 -2.80 -8.79 3.41
CA GLU A 100 -3.75 -8.28 2.43
C GLU A 100 -3.39 -6.85 2.03
N ARG A 101 -3.17 -6.00 3.03
CA ARG A 101 -2.80 -4.61 2.80
C ARG A 101 -1.44 -4.48 2.14
N ARG A 102 -0.48 -5.30 2.54
CA ARG A 102 0.85 -5.36 1.92
C ARG A 102 0.80 -5.78 0.45
N ALA A 103 -0.09 -6.72 0.10
CA ALA A 103 -0.29 -7.10 -1.31
C ALA A 103 -0.80 -5.93 -2.15
N VAL A 104 -1.74 -5.12 -1.63
CA VAL A 104 -2.24 -3.91 -2.30
C VAL A 104 -1.12 -2.87 -2.45
N LEU A 105 -0.36 -2.57 -1.39
CA LEU A 105 0.73 -1.59 -1.44
C LEU A 105 1.83 -1.96 -2.45
N ARG A 106 2.17 -3.25 -2.53
CA ARG A 106 3.13 -3.76 -3.54
C ARG A 106 2.57 -3.58 -4.95
N ALA A 107 1.31 -3.95 -5.15
CA ALA A 107 0.67 -3.80 -6.46
C ALA A 107 0.57 -2.34 -6.91
N GLU A 108 0.32 -1.41 -5.98
CA GLU A 108 0.34 0.04 -6.25
C GLU A 108 1.74 0.49 -6.69
N LEU A 109 2.81 -0.01 -6.05
CA LEU A 109 4.19 0.28 -6.44
C LEU A 109 4.54 -0.35 -7.79
N ASP A 110 4.17 -1.61 -8.02
CA ASP A 110 4.43 -2.32 -9.28
C ASP A 110 3.78 -1.59 -10.47
N ALA A 111 2.52 -1.19 -10.33
CA ALA A 111 1.81 -0.41 -11.35
C ALA A 111 2.47 0.95 -11.58
N TYR A 112 2.89 1.63 -10.52
CA TYR A 112 3.56 2.92 -10.62
C TYR A 112 4.92 2.82 -11.31
N TYR A 113 5.73 1.83 -10.94
CA TYR A 113 7.02 1.59 -11.60
C TYR A 113 6.84 1.20 -13.06
N ALA A 114 5.84 0.37 -13.41
CA ALA A 114 5.55 0.05 -14.80
C ALA A 114 5.30 1.32 -15.64
N ARG A 115 4.57 2.29 -15.09
CA ARG A 115 4.36 3.61 -15.74
C ARG A 115 5.66 4.42 -15.85
N LEU A 116 6.51 4.41 -14.82
CA LEU A 116 7.82 5.09 -14.89
C LEU A 116 8.74 4.48 -15.95
N TYR A 117 8.62 3.19 -16.20
CA TYR A 117 9.33 2.51 -17.31
C TYR A 117 8.70 2.77 -18.69
N GLY A 118 7.58 3.48 -18.75
CA GLY A 118 6.89 3.82 -19.98
C GLY A 118 6.07 2.68 -20.58
N LEU A 119 5.75 1.66 -19.80
CA LEU A 119 4.87 0.58 -20.23
C LEU A 119 3.43 1.09 -20.38
N ASP A 120 2.72 0.53 -21.35
CA ASP A 120 1.27 0.65 -21.40
C ASP A 120 0.56 -0.49 -20.63
N ARG A 121 -0.76 -0.41 -20.54
CA ARG A 121 -1.56 -1.39 -19.78
C ARG A 121 -1.50 -2.80 -20.38
N ASP A 122 -1.48 -2.92 -21.68
CA ASP A 122 -1.44 -4.23 -22.37
C ASP A 122 -0.05 -4.86 -22.28
N GLU A 123 1.01 -4.07 -22.33
CA GLU A 123 2.38 -4.50 -22.07
C GLU A 123 2.54 -4.98 -20.62
N LEU A 124 2.00 -4.26 -19.64
CA LEU A 124 1.99 -4.68 -18.24
C LEU A 124 1.21 -6.00 -18.06
N ARG A 125 0.05 -6.14 -18.68
CA ARG A 125 -0.75 -7.36 -18.66
C ARG A 125 -0.01 -8.53 -19.29
N TYR A 126 0.68 -8.31 -20.41
CA TYR A 126 1.55 -9.30 -21.02
C TYR A 126 2.70 -9.73 -20.11
N ILE A 127 3.37 -8.80 -19.43
CA ILE A 127 4.45 -9.11 -18.48
C ILE A 127 3.94 -9.97 -17.32
N LEU A 128 2.76 -9.64 -16.77
CA LEU A 128 2.17 -10.36 -15.64
C LEU A 128 1.74 -11.77 -16.03
N ASP A 129 1.10 -11.95 -17.18
CA ASP A 129 0.68 -13.24 -17.71
C ASP A 129 0.68 -13.28 -19.25
N PRO A 130 1.82 -13.62 -19.87
CA PRO A 130 1.91 -13.72 -21.32
C PRO A 130 0.87 -14.66 -21.94
N LYS A 131 0.50 -15.71 -21.22
CA LYS A 131 -0.46 -16.73 -21.69
C LYS A 131 -1.88 -16.19 -21.82
N GLU A 132 -2.26 -15.24 -20.97
CA GLU A 132 -3.57 -14.60 -21.06
C GLU A 132 -3.72 -13.77 -22.34
N VAL A 133 -2.62 -13.14 -22.80
CA VAL A 133 -2.60 -12.26 -23.96
C VAL A 133 -2.37 -13.04 -25.27
N MET A 134 -1.45 -13.99 -25.26
CA MET A 134 -0.99 -14.71 -26.45
C MET A 134 -1.68 -16.06 -26.67
N GLY A 135 -2.48 -16.53 -25.71
CA GLY A 135 -3.20 -17.78 -25.80
C GLY A 135 -2.62 -18.93 -24.97
N LYS A 136 -3.43 -20.01 -24.86
CA LYS A 136 -3.17 -21.10 -23.90
C LYS A 136 -1.87 -21.87 -24.13
N ASP A 137 -1.40 -21.92 -25.36
CA ASP A 137 -0.18 -22.65 -25.74
C ASP A 137 1.09 -21.82 -25.62
N TYR A 138 0.94 -20.53 -25.28
CA TYR A 138 2.09 -19.64 -25.11
C TYR A 138 2.77 -19.90 -23.77
N PRO A 139 4.12 -19.91 -23.69
CA PRO A 139 4.84 -20.08 -22.44
C PRO A 139 4.50 -18.98 -21.42
N SER A 140 4.17 -19.36 -20.20
CA SER A 140 3.91 -18.43 -19.09
C SER A 140 4.90 -18.71 -17.97
N GLU A 141 6.15 -18.29 -18.16
CA GLU A 141 7.23 -18.63 -17.24
C GLU A 141 7.54 -17.51 -16.26
N THR A 142 7.25 -16.23 -16.60
CA THR A 142 7.69 -15.04 -15.84
C THR A 142 7.30 -15.11 -14.36
N PHE A 143 6.04 -15.36 -14.05
CA PHE A 143 5.53 -15.43 -12.68
C PHE A 143 4.81 -16.76 -12.39
N ARG A 144 5.19 -17.84 -13.05
CA ARG A 144 4.52 -19.14 -12.95
C ARG A 144 4.36 -19.64 -11.52
N VAL A 145 5.39 -19.55 -10.70
CA VAL A 145 5.36 -20.02 -9.32
C VAL A 145 4.40 -19.19 -8.47
N LEU A 146 4.47 -17.86 -8.58
CA LEU A 146 3.59 -16.94 -7.89
C LEU A 146 2.13 -17.18 -8.29
N LYS A 147 1.85 -17.19 -9.59
CA LYS A 147 0.51 -17.45 -10.13
C LYS A 147 -0.08 -18.77 -9.62
N ASN A 148 0.69 -19.85 -9.67
CA ASN A 148 0.22 -21.18 -9.22
C ASN A 148 -0.03 -21.20 -7.70
N ASN A 149 0.79 -20.54 -6.90
CA ASN A 149 0.59 -20.45 -5.47
C ASN A 149 -0.66 -19.62 -5.13
N GLU A 150 -0.88 -18.51 -5.82
CA GLU A 150 -2.06 -17.67 -5.62
C GLU A 150 -3.35 -18.35 -6.07
N LEU A 151 -3.34 -19.06 -7.20
CA LEU A 151 -4.48 -19.88 -7.65
C LEU A 151 -4.86 -20.94 -6.62
N LYS A 152 -3.88 -21.57 -5.96
CA LYS A 152 -4.14 -22.56 -4.90
C LYS A 152 -4.68 -21.91 -3.62
N ALA A 153 -4.15 -20.74 -3.25
CA ALA A 153 -4.49 -20.07 -1.99
C ALA A 153 -5.79 -19.26 -2.07
N TYR A 154 -6.07 -18.64 -3.21
CA TYR A 154 -7.15 -17.64 -3.36
C TYR A 154 -8.14 -17.99 -4.48
N GLY A 155 -7.87 -19.00 -5.31
CA GLY A 155 -8.68 -19.34 -6.49
C GLY A 155 -8.50 -18.37 -7.67
N GLU A 156 -7.61 -17.39 -7.56
CA GLU A 156 -7.31 -16.38 -8.58
C GLU A 156 -5.83 -16.00 -8.61
N TYR A 157 -5.36 -15.41 -9.70
CA TYR A 157 -4.06 -14.74 -9.76
C TYR A 157 -4.19 -13.31 -9.18
N ARG A 158 -4.19 -13.23 -7.85
CA ARG A 158 -4.46 -12.01 -7.09
C ARG A 158 -3.52 -10.85 -7.43
N THR A 159 -2.22 -11.13 -7.55
CA THR A 159 -1.22 -10.11 -7.88
C THR A 159 -1.57 -9.42 -9.19
N GLN A 160 -1.89 -10.17 -10.26
CA GLN A 160 -2.27 -9.58 -11.55
C GLN A 160 -3.48 -8.66 -11.41
N ARG A 161 -4.55 -9.14 -10.76
CA ARG A 161 -5.76 -8.34 -10.54
C ARG A 161 -5.47 -7.04 -9.79
N LEU A 162 -4.67 -7.11 -8.72
CA LEU A 162 -4.35 -5.94 -7.91
C LEU A 162 -3.47 -4.93 -8.67
N VAL A 163 -2.48 -5.41 -9.43
CA VAL A 163 -1.59 -4.52 -10.22
C VAL A 163 -2.37 -3.82 -11.32
N LEU A 164 -3.23 -4.53 -12.05
CA LEU A 164 -4.06 -3.92 -13.10
C LEU A 164 -5.10 -2.96 -12.51
N ALA A 165 -5.69 -3.28 -11.37
CA ALA A 165 -6.61 -2.37 -10.68
C ALA A 165 -5.89 -1.10 -10.21
N ALA A 166 -4.67 -1.22 -9.69
CA ALA A 166 -3.86 -0.06 -9.31
C ALA A 166 -3.46 0.79 -10.53
N TRP A 167 -3.13 0.17 -11.65
CA TRP A 167 -2.89 0.86 -12.92
C TRP A 167 -4.10 1.68 -13.34
N ASP A 168 -5.28 1.06 -13.37
CA ASP A 168 -6.53 1.73 -13.77
C ASP A 168 -6.87 2.90 -12.84
N ALA A 169 -6.62 2.77 -11.53
CA ALA A 169 -6.80 3.82 -10.55
C ALA A 169 -5.80 4.98 -10.72
N LEU A 170 -4.55 4.68 -11.10
CA LEU A 170 -3.55 5.70 -11.44
C LEU A 170 -3.94 6.49 -12.69
N GLU A 171 -4.48 5.82 -13.72
CA GLU A 171 -4.94 6.48 -14.94
C GLU A 171 -6.10 7.44 -14.68
N LYS A 172 -7.00 7.08 -13.79
CA LYS A 172 -8.15 7.90 -13.37
C LYS A 172 -7.79 9.02 -12.39
N GLY A 173 -6.54 9.03 -11.86
CA GLY A 173 -6.14 9.95 -10.80
C GLY A 173 -6.77 9.67 -9.43
N GLU A 174 -7.33 8.48 -9.24
CA GLU A 174 -7.93 8.03 -7.97
C GLU A 174 -6.85 7.56 -6.97
N LEU A 175 -5.68 7.19 -7.46
CA LEU A 175 -4.54 6.75 -6.67
C LEU A 175 -3.43 7.81 -6.71
N THR A 176 -3.14 8.42 -5.54
CA THR A 176 -2.16 9.52 -5.38
C THR A 176 -1.11 9.18 -4.31
#